data_044082ef441e51c6616ef350956f8fbb
#
_entry.id   044082ef441e51c6616ef350956f8fbb
#
_cell.length_a   1.000
_cell.length_b   1.000
_cell.length_c   1.000
_cell.angle_alpha   90.00
_cell.angle_beta   90.00
_cell.angle_gamma   90.00
#
_symmetry.space_group_name_H-M   'P 1'
#
loop_
_entity.id
_entity.type
_entity.pdbx_description
1 polymer ?
#
loop_
_entity_poly.entity_id
_entity_poly.type
_entity_poly.pdbx_seq_one_letter_code
_entity_poly.pdbx_strand_id
1 'polypeptide(L)'
;ETSGEKLNVTSNTKVIAKDWLLDPTNILIESTGGSVLTGNSVSATAIQNNLETTNVHLQATNNITVNQNITWSTDKQLKLQANSINVNATINNTNQTNGGVYFQAANTTDNVVFDTNGKVVVNNVYQLQWMNTALNGKYELGRNIDASATSAWNSNGSGGYYGFNPIGNSTNKFNGTFDGLGFTISNLYINRPSQNYVGLFGYTNSSAEIKNIGLKDVNITGK
;
A
#
# COMPACT_ATOMS: atom_id res chain seq x y z
N GLU A 1 1.96 -17.08 14.63
CA GLU A 1 0.96 -17.44 13.62
C GLU A 1 -0.36 -17.73 14.29
N THR A 2 -1.45 -17.25 13.72
CA THR A 2 -2.83 -17.60 14.13
C THR A 2 -3.56 -18.00 12.86
N SER A 3 -3.74 -19.29 12.64
CA SER A 3 -4.39 -19.86 11.47
C SER A 3 -5.55 -20.77 11.88
N GLY A 4 -6.53 -20.94 10.99
CA GLY A 4 -7.67 -21.81 11.18
C GLY A 4 -8.76 -21.59 10.14
N GLU A 5 -9.64 -22.58 9.97
CA GLU A 5 -10.77 -22.48 9.03
C GLU A 5 -11.70 -21.32 9.40
N LYS A 6 -11.84 -21.05 10.70
CA LYS A 6 -12.62 -19.92 11.24
C LYS A 6 -11.77 -19.11 12.20
N LEU A 7 -11.75 -17.82 12.02
CA LEU A 7 -10.99 -16.88 12.80
C LEU A 7 -11.88 -15.73 13.28
N ASN A 8 -11.80 -15.41 14.57
CA ASN A 8 -12.40 -14.20 15.12
C ASN A 8 -11.37 -13.45 15.98
N VAL A 9 -11.03 -12.24 15.56
CA VAL A 9 -10.07 -11.37 16.24
C VAL A 9 -10.79 -10.12 16.72
N THR A 10 -10.97 -10.05 18.03
CA THR A 10 -11.68 -8.94 18.70
C THR A 10 -10.76 -7.74 18.95
N SER A 11 -11.35 -6.59 19.26
CA SER A 11 -10.63 -5.33 19.52
C SER A 11 -9.59 -5.38 20.64
N ASN A 12 -9.72 -6.33 21.59
CA ASN A 12 -8.81 -6.48 22.71
C ASN A 12 -7.61 -7.39 22.42
N THR A 13 -7.51 -7.94 21.21
CA THR A 13 -6.40 -8.82 20.83
C THR A 13 -5.10 -8.02 20.79
N LYS A 14 -4.10 -8.47 21.55
CA LYS A 14 -2.77 -7.88 21.60
C LYS A 14 -1.71 -8.94 21.31
N VAL A 15 -0.83 -8.63 20.38
CA VAL A 15 0.32 -9.46 20.01
C VAL A 15 1.60 -8.65 20.25
N ILE A 16 2.60 -9.27 20.87
CA ILE A 16 3.93 -8.69 21.05
C ILE A 16 4.91 -9.57 20.30
N ALA A 17 5.19 -9.18 19.06
CA ALA A 17 6.08 -9.91 18.15
C ALA A 17 6.65 -8.92 17.11
N LYS A 18 7.63 -9.36 16.33
CA LYS A 18 8.08 -8.58 15.15
C LYS A 18 7.00 -8.57 14.08
N ASP A 19 6.40 -9.73 13.84
CA ASP A 19 5.39 -9.94 12.82
C ASP A 19 4.24 -10.76 13.40
N TRP A 20 3.01 -10.40 13.06
CA TRP A 20 1.80 -11.13 13.39
C TRP A 20 1.12 -11.60 12.10
N LEU A 21 1.06 -12.91 11.90
CA LEU A 21 0.42 -13.56 10.74
C LEU A 21 -0.94 -14.11 11.11
N LEU A 22 -1.96 -13.77 10.33
CA LEU A 22 -3.30 -14.37 10.31
C LEU A 22 -3.50 -15.02 8.94
N ASP A 23 -3.88 -16.31 8.89
CA ASP A 23 -3.98 -17.09 7.65
C ASP A 23 -5.21 -18.00 7.58
N PRO A 24 -6.44 -17.44 7.55
CA PRO A 24 -7.65 -18.20 7.24
C PRO A 24 -7.96 -18.23 5.74
N THR A 25 -9.05 -18.92 5.35
CA THR A 25 -9.51 -18.95 3.95
C THR A 25 -9.94 -17.57 3.43
N ASN A 26 -10.65 -16.79 4.24
CA ASN A 26 -11.07 -15.41 3.95
C ASN A 26 -10.85 -14.53 5.16
N ILE A 27 -10.69 -13.21 4.96
CA ILE A 27 -10.63 -12.22 6.02
C ILE A 27 -11.61 -11.09 5.73
N LEU A 28 -12.43 -10.76 6.72
CA LEU A 28 -13.30 -9.60 6.71
C LEU A 28 -12.87 -8.64 7.83
N ILE A 29 -12.42 -7.46 7.46
CA ILE A 29 -12.01 -6.43 8.44
C ILE A 29 -13.21 -5.55 8.74
N GLU A 30 -13.66 -5.60 9.99
CA GLU A 30 -14.86 -4.93 10.50
C GLU A 30 -14.56 -4.06 11.73
N SER A 31 -15.56 -3.30 12.19
CA SER A 31 -15.40 -2.40 13.35
C SER A 31 -15.10 -3.15 14.66
N THR A 32 -15.74 -4.28 14.90
CA THR A 32 -15.74 -4.95 16.20
C THR A 32 -15.11 -6.33 16.24
N GLY A 33 -14.78 -6.94 15.08
CA GLY A 33 -14.46 -8.37 15.03
C GLY A 33 -15.64 -9.16 15.60
N GLY A 34 -16.32 -9.97 14.80
CA GLY A 34 -17.65 -10.49 15.09
C GLY A 34 -17.78 -11.18 16.45
N SER A 35 -18.88 -10.95 17.11
CA SER A 35 -19.31 -11.67 18.32
C SER A 35 -19.76 -13.11 18.02
N VAL A 36 -19.83 -13.48 16.73
CA VAL A 36 -20.28 -14.80 16.27
C VAL A 36 -19.27 -15.35 15.28
N LEU A 37 -18.81 -16.57 15.50
CA LEU A 37 -17.89 -17.33 14.62
C LEU A 37 -18.58 -17.74 13.28
N THR A 38 -19.24 -16.79 12.62
CA THR A 38 -19.90 -17.03 11.33
C THR A 38 -19.04 -16.69 10.13
N GLY A 39 -17.88 -16.09 10.34
CA GLY A 39 -16.94 -15.69 9.30
C GLY A 39 -15.56 -15.42 9.87
N ASN A 40 -14.59 -15.24 9.01
CA ASN A 40 -13.21 -14.91 9.38
C ASN A 40 -13.09 -13.40 9.60
N SER A 41 -13.61 -12.91 10.72
CA SER A 41 -13.72 -11.51 11.05
C SER A 41 -12.52 -11.05 11.90
N VAL A 42 -11.94 -9.92 11.51
CA VAL A 42 -10.82 -9.26 12.20
C VAL A 42 -11.22 -7.83 12.52
N SER A 43 -11.09 -7.44 13.79
CA SER A 43 -11.35 -6.07 14.21
C SER A 43 -10.32 -5.10 13.62
N ALA A 44 -10.77 -4.04 12.96
CA ALA A 44 -9.91 -2.94 12.52
C ALA A 44 -9.15 -2.31 13.70
N THR A 45 -9.79 -2.19 14.87
CA THR A 45 -9.15 -1.71 16.09
C THR A 45 -8.03 -2.64 16.55
N ALA A 46 -8.22 -3.97 16.47
CA ALA A 46 -7.14 -4.91 16.80
C ALA A 46 -5.94 -4.75 15.85
N ILE A 47 -6.18 -4.57 14.55
CA ILE A 47 -5.12 -4.31 13.57
C ILE A 47 -4.37 -3.02 13.93
N GLN A 48 -5.08 -1.93 14.18
CA GLN A 48 -4.50 -0.62 14.53
C GLN A 48 -3.65 -0.72 15.80
N ASN A 49 -4.20 -1.30 16.89
CA ASN A 49 -3.49 -1.46 18.16
C ASN A 49 -2.21 -2.30 18.02
N ASN A 50 -2.22 -3.32 17.19
CA ASN A 50 -1.04 -4.15 16.99
C ASN A 50 -0.02 -3.48 16.04
N LEU A 51 -0.43 -2.66 15.11
CA LEU A 51 0.45 -1.85 14.27
C LEU A 51 1.22 -0.77 15.04
N GLU A 52 0.89 -0.51 16.32
CA GLU A 52 1.72 0.35 17.18
C GLU A 52 3.10 -0.25 17.49
N THR A 53 3.22 -1.58 17.49
CA THR A 53 4.48 -2.26 17.87
C THR A 53 4.90 -3.39 16.93
N THR A 54 4.00 -3.89 16.07
CA THR A 54 4.15 -5.16 15.36
C THR A 54 3.74 -4.98 13.90
N ASN A 55 4.47 -5.55 12.94
CA ASN A 55 3.96 -5.68 11.58
C ASN A 55 2.78 -6.67 11.57
N VAL A 56 1.73 -6.32 10.86
CA VAL A 56 0.54 -7.17 10.72
C VAL A 56 0.49 -7.74 9.31
N HIS A 57 0.49 -9.05 9.19
CA HIS A 57 0.34 -9.77 7.93
C HIS A 57 -0.98 -10.53 7.93
N LEU A 58 -1.93 -10.05 7.15
CA LEU A 58 -3.19 -10.75 6.89
C LEU A 58 -3.04 -11.52 5.58
N GLN A 59 -3.07 -12.84 5.69
CA GLN A 59 -2.99 -13.76 4.56
C GLN A 59 -4.31 -14.52 4.47
N ALA A 60 -4.87 -14.63 3.28
CA ALA A 60 -6.08 -15.43 3.04
C ALA A 60 -5.92 -16.20 1.72
N THR A 61 -6.43 -17.43 1.68
CA THR A 61 -6.37 -18.22 0.44
C THR A 61 -7.24 -17.58 -0.65
N ASN A 62 -8.44 -17.07 -0.31
CA ASN A 62 -9.38 -16.52 -1.29
C ASN A 62 -9.38 -15.00 -1.31
N ASN A 63 -9.94 -14.36 -0.28
CA ASN A 63 -10.09 -12.91 -0.30
C ASN A 63 -9.90 -12.24 1.05
N ILE A 64 -9.50 -10.95 0.98
CA ILE A 64 -9.52 -10.01 2.10
C ILE A 64 -10.45 -8.87 1.73
N THR A 65 -11.37 -8.50 2.62
CA THR A 65 -12.24 -7.33 2.45
C THR A 65 -12.03 -6.34 3.59
N VAL A 66 -11.68 -5.10 3.26
CA VAL A 66 -11.45 -4.01 4.21
C VAL A 66 -12.70 -3.13 4.24
N ASN A 67 -13.59 -3.35 5.22
CA ASN A 67 -14.85 -2.59 5.38
C ASN A 67 -14.75 -1.46 6.40
N GLN A 68 -13.64 -1.33 7.11
CA GLN A 68 -13.43 -0.29 8.11
C GLN A 68 -12.13 0.45 7.90
N ASN A 69 -12.12 1.73 8.25
CA ASN A 69 -10.92 2.55 8.22
C ASN A 69 -9.85 1.96 9.12
N ILE A 70 -8.62 1.92 8.61
CA ILE A 70 -7.45 1.48 9.36
C ILE A 70 -6.46 2.65 9.38
N THR A 71 -6.16 3.18 10.57
CA THR A 71 -5.23 4.30 10.74
C THR A 71 -4.19 3.97 11.82
N TRP A 72 -2.91 4.20 11.51
CA TRP A 72 -1.80 4.07 12.47
C TRP A 72 -0.70 5.07 12.15
N SER A 73 0.25 5.25 13.09
CA SER A 73 1.28 6.31 12.99
C SER A 73 2.72 5.80 13.03
N THR A 74 2.91 4.52 13.26
CA THR A 74 4.23 3.90 13.39
C THR A 74 4.83 3.52 12.04
N ASP A 75 6.10 3.10 12.04
CA ASP A 75 6.82 2.57 10.88
C ASP A 75 6.40 1.15 10.49
N LYS A 76 5.38 0.59 11.15
CA LYS A 76 4.95 -0.79 10.92
C LYS A 76 4.21 -0.95 9.60
N GLN A 77 4.32 -2.14 9.04
CA GLN A 77 3.69 -2.51 7.79
C GLN A 77 2.40 -3.31 8.03
N LEU A 78 1.34 -2.93 7.33
CA LEU A 78 0.17 -3.78 7.11
C LEU A 78 0.34 -4.49 5.76
N LYS A 79 0.54 -5.79 5.76
CA LYS A 79 0.57 -6.60 4.54
C LYS A 79 -0.76 -7.32 4.37
N LEU A 80 -1.40 -7.12 3.23
CA LEU A 80 -2.62 -7.82 2.81
C LEU A 80 -2.26 -8.76 1.66
N GLN A 81 -2.38 -10.07 1.89
CA GLN A 81 -2.04 -11.11 0.90
C GLN A 81 -3.22 -12.02 0.67
N ALA A 82 -3.73 -12.08 -0.57
CA ALA A 82 -4.85 -12.94 -0.92
C ALA A 82 -4.90 -13.16 -2.44
N ASN A 83 -5.77 -14.07 -2.91
CA ASN A 83 -6.08 -14.16 -4.34
C ASN A 83 -6.73 -12.85 -4.83
N SER A 84 -7.68 -12.31 -4.06
CA SER A 84 -8.27 -10.97 -4.32
C SER A 84 -8.38 -10.15 -3.04
N ILE A 85 -8.31 -8.81 -3.18
CA ILE A 85 -8.41 -7.87 -2.06
C ILE A 85 -9.41 -6.77 -2.43
N ASN A 86 -10.43 -6.57 -1.59
CA ASN A 86 -11.42 -5.51 -1.75
C ASN A 86 -11.19 -4.43 -0.69
N VAL A 87 -10.96 -3.20 -1.12
CA VAL A 87 -10.73 -2.04 -0.27
C VAL A 87 -11.96 -1.15 -0.33
N ASN A 88 -12.81 -1.23 0.69
CA ASN A 88 -14.08 -0.50 0.79
C ASN A 88 -14.01 0.66 1.81
N ALA A 89 -12.85 0.87 2.41
CA ALA A 89 -12.63 1.92 3.41
C ALA A 89 -11.22 2.51 3.29
N THR A 90 -10.93 3.58 4.03
CA THR A 90 -9.65 4.26 3.98
C THR A 90 -8.56 3.50 4.76
N ILE A 91 -7.40 3.33 4.13
CA ILE A 91 -6.19 2.83 4.78
C ILE A 91 -5.19 4.01 4.85
N ASN A 92 -4.79 4.38 6.07
CA ASN A 92 -3.97 5.56 6.32
C ASN A 92 -2.87 5.28 7.34
N ASN A 93 -1.63 5.15 6.88
CA ASN A 93 -0.49 5.26 7.78
C ASN A 93 0.01 6.70 7.76
N THR A 94 -0.06 7.39 8.90
CA THR A 94 0.35 8.79 9.00
C THR A 94 1.86 8.98 9.22
N ASN A 95 2.65 7.90 9.29
CA ASN A 95 4.10 7.97 9.42
C ASN A 95 4.74 8.62 8.19
N GLN A 96 5.66 9.55 8.44
CA GLN A 96 6.26 10.38 7.38
C GLN A 96 7.49 9.74 6.73
N THR A 97 8.09 8.75 7.39
CA THR A 97 9.39 8.22 6.99
C THR A 97 9.33 6.80 6.45
N ASN A 98 8.45 5.96 6.99
CA ASN A 98 8.37 4.54 6.62
C ASN A 98 6.99 3.95 6.96
N GLY A 99 6.82 2.64 6.72
CA GLY A 99 5.57 1.94 6.99
C GLY A 99 4.49 2.23 5.96
N GLY A 100 3.35 1.56 6.10
CA GLY A 100 2.22 1.66 5.19
C GLY A 100 1.58 0.33 4.85
N VAL A 101 0.67 0.32 3.87
CA VAL A 101 0.04 -0.90 3.38
C VAL A 101 0.78 -1.44 2.16
N TYR A 102 0.98 -2.76 2.15
CA TYR A 102 1.51 -3.52 1.03
C TYR A 102 0.49 -4.56 0.57
N PHE A 103 0.10 -4.52 -0.68
CA PHE A 103 -0.82 -5.49 -1.27
C PHE A 103 -0.04 -6.59 -1.99
N GLN A 104 -0.45 -7.84 -1.78
CA GLN A 104 0.04 -8.98 -2.51
C GLN A 104 -1.15 -9.82 -2.99
N ALA A 105 -1.69 -9.45 -4.13
CA ALA A 105 -2.78 -10.17 -4.79
C ALA A 105 -2.24 -11.07 -5.91
N ALA A 106 -3.09 -11.93 -6.46
CA ALA A 106 -2.74 -12.77 -7.60
C ALA A 106 -2.32 -11.94 -8.82
N ASN A 107 -2.89 -10.73 -8.97
CA ASN A 107 -2.55 -9.77 -10.01
C ASN A 107 -2.62 -8.34 -9.44
N THR A 108 -1.63 -7.51 -9.73
CA THR A 108 -1.54 -6.13 -9.24
C THR A 108 -2.51 -5.16 -9.92
N THR A 109 -3.09 -5.55 -11.07
CA THR A 109 -4.00 -4.72 -11.84
C THR A 109 -5.47 -5.04 -11.56
N ASP A 110 -5.82 -6.31 -11.39
CA ASP A 110 -7.23 -6.71 -11.42
C ASP A 110 -7.73 -7.27 -10.09
N ASN A 111 -6.83 -7.79 -9.26
CA ASN A 111 -7.17 -8.49 -8.03
C ASN A 111 -7.14 -7.62 -6.76
N VAL A 112 -6.80 -6.32 -6.88
CA VAL A 112 -7.00 -5.33 -5.80
C VAL A 112 -8.03 -4.32 -6.29
N VAL A 113 -9.24 -4.37 -5.72
CA VAL A 113 -10.39 -3.56 -6.13
C VAL A 113 -10.70 -2.54 -5.05
N PHE A 114 -10.89 -1.28 -5.46
CA PHE A 114 -11.28 -0.19 -4.58
C PHE A 114 -12.71 0.23 -4.90
N ASP A 115 -13.59 0.17 -3.92
CA ASP A 115 -14.96 0.68 -4.09
C ASP A 115 -14.99 2.22 -4.02
N THR A 116 -16.21 2.80 -3.98
CA THR A 116 -16.39 4.27 -3.97
C THR A 116 -15.69 4.93 -2.78
N ASN A 117 -15.66 4.30 -1.61
CA ASN A 117 -15.11 4.84 -0.36
C ASN A 117 -13.68 4.35 -0.07
N GLY A 118 -13.25 3.30 -0.78
CA GLY A 118 -11.94 2.70 -0.59
C GLY A 118 -10.83 3.58 -1.16
N LYS A 119 -9.81 3.85 -0.33
CA LYS A 119 -8.61 4.57 -0.76
C LYS A 119 -7.42 4.32 0.16
N VAL A 120 -6.23 4.64 -0.33
CA VAL A 120 -5.00 4.70 0.47
C VAL A 120 -4.49 6.14 0.52
N VAL A 121 -4.22 6.62 1.75
CA VAL A 121 -3.56 7.91 1.95
C VAL A 121 -2.05 7.70 2.00
N VAL A 122 -1.34 8.37 1.10
CA VAL A 122 0.12 8.26 0.91
C VAL A 122 0.82 9.37 1.67
N ASN A 123 1.62 9.04 2.68
CA ASN A 123 2.27 10.00 3.57
C ASN A 123 3.81 9.92 3.56
N ASN A 124 4.39 8.94 2.89
CA ASN A 124 5.84 8.78 2.76
C ASN A 124 6.21 8.12 1.42
N VAL A 125 7.48 8.17 1.09
CA VAL A 125 7.99 7.68 -0.20
C VAL A 125 7.91 6.15 -0.35
N TYR A 126 7.89 5.38 0.74
CA TYR A 126 7.71 3.92 0.67
C TYR A 126 6.27 3.57 0.28
N GLN A 127 5.27 4.26 0.86
CA GLN A 127 3.88 4.10 0.44
C GLN A 127 3.69 4.50 -1.02
N LEU A 128 4.37 5.56 -1.47
CA LEU A 128 4.37 5.97 -2.87
C LEU A 128 4.92 4.85 -3.77
N GLN A 129 6.05 4.21 -3.40
CA GLN A 129 6.60 3.09 -4.14
C GLN A 129 5.67 1.86 -4.13
N TRP A 130 4.97 1.61 -3.01
CA TRP A 130 4.07 0.48 -2.88
C TRP A 130 2.74 0.63 -3.66
N MET A 131 2.45 1.78 -4.25
CA MET A 131 1.37 1.91 -5.23
C MET A 131 1.52 0.92 -6.40
N ASN A 132 2.74 0.49 -6.71
CA ASN A 132 3.00 -0.59 -7.68
C ASN A 132 2.39 -1.94 -7.31
N THR A 133 1.95 -2.13 -6.07
CA THR A 133 1.34 -3.37 -5.60
C THR A 133 -0.18 -3.43 -5.83
N ALA A 134 -0.80 -2.28 -6.18
CA ALA A 134 -2.24 -2.19 -6.50
C ALA A 134 -2.48 -1.08 -7.53
N LEU A 135 -2.26 -1.38 -8.80
CA LEU A 135 -2.25 -0.39 -9.89
C LEU A 135 -3.64 0.15 -10.28
N ASN A 136 -4.73 -0.50 -9.83
CA ASN A 136 -6.10 0.02 -9.93
C ASN A 136 -6.53 0.84 -8.70
N GLY A 137 -5.58 1.12 -7.78
CA GLY A 137 -5.88 1.76 -6.51
C GLY A 137 -6.37 3.19 -6.61
N LYS A 138 -7.06 3.63 -5.57
CA LYS A 138 -7.41 5.03 -5.35
C LYS A 138 -6.49 5.59 -4.28
N TYR A 139 -5.69 6.57 -4.66
CA TYR A 139 -4.65 7.16 -3.84
C TYR A 139 -4.82 8.66 -3.71
N GLU A 140 -4.52 9.18 -2.53
CA GLU A 140 -4.38 10.62 -2.31
C GLU A 140 -3.15 10.91 -1.45
N LEU A 141 -2.49 12.05 -1.67
CA LEU A 141 -1.43 12.48 -0.76
C LEU A 141 -2.04 13.03 0.54
N GLY A 142 -1.49 12.64 1.67
CA GLY A 142 -1.84 13.20 2.97
C GLY A 142 -0.98 14.41 3.35
N ARG A 143 0.14 14.63 2.63
CA ARG A 143 1.13 15.70 2.87
C ARG A 143 2.13 15.84 1.74
N ASN A 144 3.01 16.84 1.84
CA ASN A 144 4.24 16.89 1.04
C ASN A 144 5.15 15.70 1.37
N ILE A 145 5.75 15.09 0.35
CA ILE A 145 6.66 13.94 0.49
C ILE A 145 8.07 14.36 0.09
N ASP A 146 9.05 14.13 0.97
CA ASP A 146 10.45 14.13 0.61
C ASP A 146 10.85 12.73 0.12
N ALA A 147 11.24 12.64 -1.15
CA ALA A 147 11.66 11.41 -1.80
C ALA A 147 13.19 11.27 -1.89
N SER A 148 13.97 12.06 -1.14
CA SER A 148 15.44 12.07 -1.19
C SER A 148 16.06 10.69 -0.92
N ALA A 149 15.42 9.85 -0.09
CA ALA A 149 15.84 8.47 0.16
C ALA A 149 15.95 7.63 -1.11
N THR A 150 15.23 7.98 -2.19
CA THR A 150 15.27 7.23 -3.46
C THR A 150 16.64 7.26 -4.13
N SER A 151 17.50 8.23 -3.81
CA SER A 151 18.88 8.32 -4.33
C SER A 151 19.75 7.12 -3.94
N ALA A 152 19.37 6.36 -2.92
CA ALA A 152 20.08 5.18 -2.44
C ALA A 152 19.28 3.87 -2.69
N TRP A 153 18.24 3.90 -3.53
CA TRP A 153 17.39 2.74 -3.78
C TRP A 153 17.81 1.99 -5.04
N ASN A 154 17.58 0.67 -5.02
CA ASN A 154 17.77 -0.19 -6.18
C ASN A 154 19.19 -0.08 -6.77
N SER A 155 20.19 -0.64 -6.04
CA SER A 155 21.58 -0.69 -6.49
C SER A 155 21.68 -1.23 -7.92
N ASN A 156 22.50 -0.58 -8.77
CA ASN A 156 22.76 -1.02 -10.15
C ASN A 156 23.92 -2.03 -10.27
N GLY A 157 24.52 -2.44 -9.14
CA GLY A 157 25.63 -3.38 -9.10
C GLY A 157 26.99 -2.81 -9.53
N SER A 158 27.05 -1.50 -9.88
CA SER A 158 28.28 -0.82 -10.36
C SER A 158 28.60 0.42 -9.52
N GLY A 159 28.18 0.42 -8.27
CA GLY A 159 28.43 1.52 -7.31
C GLY A 159 27.43 2.69 -7.40
N GLY A 160 26.38 2.56 -8.21
CA GLY A 160 25.29 3.53 -8.31
C GLY A 160 23.92 2.93 -7.98
N TYR A 161 22.87 3.72 -8.20
CA TYR A 161 21.49 3.35 -7.89
C TYR A 161 20.56 3.69 -9.03
N TYR A 162 19.54 2.84 -9.25
CA TYR A 162 18.47 3.09 -10.21
C TYR A 162 17.40 4.04 -9.67
N GLY A 163 17.34 4.21 -8.35
CA GLY A 163 16.37 5.09 -7.71
C GLY A 163 14.97 4.49 -7.59
N PHE A 164 13.98 5.34 -7.56
CA PHE A 164 12.57 4.96 -7.50
C PHE A 164 12.16 4.11 -8.71
N ASN A 165 11.32 3.11 -8.48
CA ASN A 165 10.70 2.37 -9.57
C ASN A 165 9.45 3.12 -10.07
N PRO A 166 9.39 3.54 -11.33
CA PRO A 166 8.18 4.15 -11.90
C PRO A 166 6.91 3.35 -11.59
N ILE A 167 5.83 4.06 -11.28
CA ILE A 167 4.54 3.43 -11.01
C ILE A 167 3.92 3.00 -12.34
N GLY A 168 3.67 1.70 -12.48
CA GLY A 168 3.22 1.09 -13.72
C GLY A 168 4.31 1.00 -14.80
N ASN A 169 4.12 0.07 -15.73
CA ASN A 169 4.98 -0.18 -16.88
C ASN A 169 4.14 -0.60 -18.10
N SER A 170 4.76 -0.88 -19.23
CA SER A 170 4.04 -1.23 -20.48
C SER A 170 3.15 -2.48 -20.36
N THR A 171 3.48 -3.41 -19.47
CA THR A 171 2.71 -4.64 -19.23
C THR A 171 1.64 -4.40 -18.16
N ASN A 172 2.02 -3.81 -17.04
CA ASN A 172 1.14 -3.54 -15.89
C ASN A 172 1.01 -2.02 -15.74
N LYS A 173 -0.01 -1.45 -16.36
CA LYS A 173 -0.24 -0.01 -16.39
C LYS A 173 -0.94 0.46 -15.12
N PHE A 174 -0.59 1.67 -14.67
CA PHE A 174 -1.42 2.33 -13.66
C PHE A 174 -2.78 2.67 -14.26
N ASN A 175 -3.85 2.22 -13.62
CA ASN A 175 -5.23 2.37 -14.07
C ASN A 175 -6.14 3.01 -13.01
N GLY A 176 -5.56 3.38 -11.89
CA GLY A 176 -6.27 3.95 -10.75
C GLY A 176 -6.41 5.46 -10.79
N THR A 177 -6.67 6.03 -9.61
CA THR A 177 -6.69 7.48 -9.40
C THR A 177 -5.59 7.88 -8.42
N PHE A 178 -4.94 9.01 -8.70
CA PHE A 178 -3.97 9.63 -7.81
C PHE A 178 -4.25 11.12 -7.69
N ASP A 179 -4.67 11.57 -6.51
CA ASP A 179 -4.92 12.99 -6.22
C ASP A 179 -3.84 13.52 -5.27
N GLY A 180 -3.05 14.45 -5.74
CA GLY A 180 -2.02 15.10 -4.92
C GLY A 180 -2.57 16.11 -3.92
N LEU A 181 -3.85 16.48 -3.99
CA LEU A 181 -4.53 17.45 -3.10
C LEU A 181 -3.77 18.79 -2.96
N GLY A 182 -2.95 19.17 -3.96
CA GLY A 182 -2.11 20.35 -3.92
C GLY A 182 -0.76 20.16 -3.21
N PHE A 183 -0.47 18.95 -2.69
CA PHE A 183 0.82 18.63 -2.11
C PHE A 183 1.89 18.37 -3.18
N THR A 184 3.16 18.35 -2.75
CA THR A 184 4.32 18.14 -3.62
C THR A 184 5.11 16.90 -3.23
N ILE A 185 5.74 16.27 -4.23
CA ILE A 185 6.80 15.29 -4.05
C ILE A 185 8.11 15.97 -4.44
N SER A 186 9.06 16.03 -3.52
CA SER A 186 10.36 16.66 -3.75
C SER A 186 11.51 15.66 -3.76
N ASN A 187 12.63 16.02 -4.41
CA ASN A 187 13.88 15.26 -4.42
C ASN A 187 13.75 13.82 -4.98
N LEU A 188 12.77 13.57 -5.82
CA LEU A 188 12.61 12.24 -6.43
C LEU A 188 13.78 11.94 -7.36
N TYR A 189 14.50 10.84 -7.10
CA TYR A 189 15.61 10.38 -7.91
C TYR A 189 15.25 9.11 -8.69
N ILE A 190 15.47 9.15 -10.02
CA ILE A 190 15.34 8.01 -10.93
C ILE A 190 16.49 8.07 -11.93
N ASN A 191 17.30 7.00 -12.03
CA ASN A 191 18.42 6.93 -12.97
C ASN A 191 18.36 5.62 -13.77
N ARG A 192 17.67 5.63 -14.90
CA ARG A 192 17.40 4.47 -15.75
C ARG A 192 17.68 4.78 -17.21
N PRO A 193 18.96 5.10 -17.58
CA PRO A 193 19.31 5.67 -18.90
C PRO A 193 19.02 4.75 -20.09
N SER A 194 18.84 3.45 -19.87
CA SER A 194 18.47 2.48 -20.91
C SER A 194 17.00 2.09 -20.94
N GLN A 195 16.19 2.66 -20.03
CA GLN A 195 14.76 2.33 -19.90
C GLN A 195 13.89 3.41 -20.51
N ASN A 196 12.88 2.99 -21.30
CA ASN A 196 11.78 3.86 -21.73
C ASN A 196 10.73 4.00 -20.59
N TYR A 197 9.87 5.01 -20.71
CA TYR A 197 8.76 5.25 -19.78
C TYR A 197 9.23 5.46 -18.33
N VAL A 198 10.08 6.47 -18.15
CA VAL A 198 10.71 6.83 -16.87
C VAL A 198 10.10 8.11 -16.34
N GLY A 199 9.58 8.05 -15.10
CA GLY A 199 8.92 9.14 -14.39
C GLY A 199 8.32 8.67 -13.07
N LEU A 200 7.60 9.53 -12.37
CA LEU A 200 6.80 9.10 -11.21
C LEU A 200 5.85 7.97 -11.61
N PHE A 201 5.11 8.19 -12.70
CA PHE A 201 4.36 7.14 -13.40
C PHE A 201 5.13 6.76 -14.66
N GLY A 202 5.41 5.47 -14.83
CA GLY A 202 6.07 4.94 -16.01
C GLY A 202 5.08 4.75 -17.17
N TYR A 203 3.93 4.14 -16.87
CA TYR A 203 2.89 3.93 -17.87
C TYR A 203 1.50 3.95 -17.23
N THR A 204 0.59 4.71 -17.84
CA THR A 204 -0.81 4.81 -17.39
C THR A 204 -1.76 4.25 -18.43
N ASN A 205 -2.92 3.78 -17.99
CA ASN A 205 -4.03 3.42 -18.90
C ASN A 205 -4.86 4.68 -19.21
N SER A 206 -5.72 4.60 -20.23
CA SER A 206 -6.59 5.70 -20.64
C SER A 206 -7.63 6.11 -19.59
N SER A 207 -7.95 5.22 -18.65
CA SER A 207 -8.87 5.48 -17.53
C SER A 207 -8.18 5.99 -16.26
N ALA A 208 -6.85 6.07 -16.23
CA ALA A 208 -6.13 6.60 -15.09
C ALA A 208 -6.36 8.11 -14.92
N GLU A 209 -6.56 8.53 -13.68
CA GLU A 209 -6.68 9.96 -13.34
C GLU A 209 -5.52 10.36 -12.40
N ILE A 210 -4.71 11.33 -12.81
CA ILE A 210 -3.61 11.89 -12.02
C ILE A 210 -3.83 13.41 -11.99
N LYS A 211 -4.00 13.97 -10.79
CA LYS A 211 -4.30 15.39 -10.64
C LYS A 211 -3.72 16.03 -9.38
N ASN A 212 -3.66 17.36 -9.38
CA ASN A 212 -3.34 18.21 -8.24
C ASN A 212 -2.00 17.88 -7.57
N ILE A 213 -0.99 17.45 -8.34
CA ILE A 213 0.33 17.07 -7.84
C ILE A 213 1.43 17.97 -8.37
N GLY A 214 2.33 18.43 -7.49
CA GLY A 214 3.56 19.10 -7.84
C GLY A 214 4.78 18.19 -7.70
N LEU A 215 5.72 18.27 -8.66
CA LEU A 215 7.06 17.68 -8.53
C LEU A 215 8.07 18.81 -8.37
N LYS A 216 8.96 18.72 -7.37
CA LYS A 216 9.95 19.75 -7.05
C LYS A 216 11.34 19.14 -6.89
N ASP A 217 12.35 19.81 -7.45
CA ASP A 217 13.76 19.42 -7.32
C ASP A 217 14.02 17.94 -7.66
N VAL A 218 13.34 17.42 -8.72
CA VAL A 218 13.45 16.03 -9.15
C VAL A 218 14.68 15.82 -10.04
N ASN A 219 15.29 14.63 -9.95
CA ASN A 219 16.39 14.21 -10.82
C ASN A 219 15.99 12.89 -11.50
N ILE A 220 15.58 12.98 -12.77
CA ILE A 220 15.03 11.85 -13.53
C ILE A 220 15.81 11.72 -14.82
N THR A 221 16.45 10.55 -15.02
CA THR A 221 17.15 10.16 -16.23
C THR A 221 16.50 8.91 -16.83
N GLY A 222 16.10 8.97 -18.08
CA GLY A 222 15.57 7.88 -18.88
C GLY A 222 16.24 7.82 -20.25
N LYS A 223 15.79 6.88 -21.10
CA LYS A 223 16.21 6.78 -22.51
C LYS A 223 15.45 7.79 -23.36
#